data_c661a901c12d873cb5f3e263c5c54f63
#
_entry.id   c661a901c12d873cb5f3e263c5c54f63
#
_cell.length_a   1.000
_cell.length_b   1.000
_cell.length_c   1.000
_cell.angle_alpha   90.00
_cell.angle_beta   90.00
_cell.angle_gamma   90.00
#
_symmetry.space_group_name_H-M   'P 1'
#
loop_
_entity.id
_entity.type
_entity.pdbx_description
1 polymer ?
#
loop_
_entity_poly.entity_id
_entity_poly.type
_entity_poly.pdbx_seq_one_letter_code
_entity_poly.pdbx_strand_id
1 'polypeptide(L)' 'MDDVKLPQIENFAEITPEQAAEYIRFVATMRHNQRRYFATRNPGVLELSKRMEKELDVLNAQLLDPTPRLF' A
#
# COMPACT_ATOMS: atom_id res chain seq x y z
N MET A 1 10.28 9.45 8.63
CA MET A 1 10.18 9.08 8.23
C MET A 1 9.46 8.18 7.63
N ASP A 2 9.40 7.32 7.48
CA ASP A 2 8.70 6.50 6.76
C ASP A 2 7.74 5.80 7.53
N ASP A 3 7.12 6.45 8.44
CA ASP A 3 6.13 5.85 9.16
C ASP A 3 4.87 5.97 8.45
N VAL A 4 4.82 5.82 7.18
CA VAL A 4 3.60 5.89 6.39
C VAL A 4 2.84 4.60 6.57
N LYS A 5 1.58 4.70 6.91
CA LYS A 5 0.75 3.54 7.10
C LYS A 5 -0.39 3.52 6.13
N LEU A 6 -0.74 2.32 5.71
CA LEU A 6 -1.87 2.15 4.82
C LEU A 6 -3.15 2.39 5.60
N PRO A 7 -4.07 3.18 5.09
CA PRO A 7 -5.31 3.46 5.81
C PRO A 7 -6.19 2.22 5.85
N GLN A 8 -7.05 2.18 6.85
CA GLN A 8 -8.01 1.10 6.93
C GLN A 8 -9.23 1.51 6.18
N ILE A 9 -9.45 0.97 5.03
CA ILE A 9 -10.59 1.28 4.20
C ILE A 9 -11.41 0.02 4.04
N GLU A 10 -12.64 0.07 4.49
CA GLU A 10 -13.48 -1.09 4.41
C GLU A 10 -14.35 -1.11 3.17
N ASN A 11 -14.66 0.03 2.63
CA ASN A 11 -15.60 0.11 1.55
C ASN A 11 -15.13 1.19 0.59
N PHE A 12 -15.03 0.84 -0.67
CA PHE A 12 -14.57 1.78 -1.66
C PHE A 12 -15.44 3.03 -1.69
N ALA A 13 -16.74 2.85 -1.53
CA ALA A 13 -17.65 3.98 -1.62
C ALA A 13 -17.55 4.93 -0.42
N GLU A 14 -16.89 4.50 0.64
CA GLU A 14 -16.79 5.32 1.84
C GLU A 14 -15.39 5.84 2.07
N ILE A 15 -14.59 5.89 1.04
CA ILE A 15 -13.24 6.39 1.18
C ILE A 15 -13.29 7.90 1.40
N THR A 16 -12.68 8.36 2.47
CA THR A 16 -12.62 9.79 2.74
C THR A 16 -11.45 10.40 1.99
N PRO A 17 -11.45 11.72 1.79
CA PRO A 17 -10.29 12.36 1.18
C PRO A 17 -9.00 12.12 1.95
N GLU A 18 -9.08 12.04 3.28
CA GLU A 18 -7.90 11.77 4.08
C GLU A 18 -7.36 10.37 3.82
N GLN A 19 -8.27 9.40 3.72
CA GLN A 19 -7.85 8.04 3.43
C GLN A 19 -7.24 7.95 2.04
N ALA A 20 -7.82 8.65 1.08
CA ALA A 20 -7.27 8.66 -0.27
C ALA A 20 -5.87 9.25 -0.27
N ALA A 21 -5.66 10.33 0.47
CA ALA A 21 -4.34 10.94 0.55
C ALA A 21 -3.33 10.01 1.20
N GLU A 22 -3.75 9.31 2.24
CA GLU A 22 -2.87 8.34 2.90
C GLU A 22 -2.52 7.20 1.99
N TYR A 23 -3.49 6.73 1.21
CA TYR A 23 -3.25 5.66 0.25
C TYR A 23 -2.22 6.10 -0.79
N ILE A 24 -2.40 7.29 -1.33
CA ILE A 24 -1.48 7.79 -2.35
C ILE A 24 -0.07 7.94 -1.77
N ARG A 25 0.01 8.46 -0.55
CA ARG A 25 1.30 8.63 0.10
C ARG A 25 1.97 7.28 0.34
N PHE A 26 1.19 6.27 0.71
CA PHE A 26 1.72 4.93 0.92
C PHE A 26 2.31 4.38 -0.39
N VAL A 27 1.56 4.51 -1.48
CA VAL A 27 2.04 4.01 -2.76
C VAL A 27 3.30 4.76 -3.19
N ALA A 28 3.32 6.07 -3.01
CA ALA A 28 4.49 6.85 -3.38
C ALA A 28 5.72 6.44 -2.58
N THR A 29 5.53 6.16 -1.29
CA THR A 29 6.64 5.74 -0.44
C THR A 29 7.12 4.35 -0.83
N MET A 30 6.19 3.46 -1.15
CA MET A 30 6.57 2.13 -1.59
C MET A 30 7.40 2.20 -2.87
N ARG A 31 6.97 3.02 -3.83
CA ARG A 31 7.71 3.16 -5.08
C ARG A 31 9.07 3.79 -4.84
N HIS A 32 9.14 4.75 -3.93
CA HIS A 32 10.42 5.37 -3.58
C HIS A 32 11.37 4.31 -3.02
N ASN A 33 10.87 3.44 -2.15
CA ASN A 33 11.72 2.41 -1.57
C ASN A 33 12.14 1.37 -2.59
N GLN A 34 11.29 1.07 -3.54
CA GLN A 34 11.67 0.17 -4.61
C GLN A 34 12.85 0.74 -5.40
N ARG A 35 12.78 2.03 -5.73
CA ARG A 35 13.86 2.65 -6.46
C ARG A 35 15.12 2.74 -5.63
N ARG A 36 14.98 3.00 -4.33
CA ARG A 36 16.13 3.03 -3.44
C ARG A 36 16.82 1.68 -3.40
N TYR A 37 16.04 0.60 -3.39
CA TYR A 37 16.65 -0.72 -3.37
C TYR A 37 17.47 -0.95 -4.61
N PHE A 38 16.94 -0.58 -5.78
CA PHE A 38 17.70 -0.79 -7.00
C PHE A 38 18.98 0.04 -7.02
N ALA A 39 18.99 1.19 -6.36
CA ALA A 39 20.18 2.02 -6.32
C ALA A 39 21.19 1.54 -5.29
N THR A 40 20.72 1.06 -4.14
CA THR A 40 21.61 0.75 -3.03
C THR A 40 21.75 -0.73 -2.75
N ARG A 41 20.81 -1.53 -3.20
CA ARG A 41 20.77 -2.97 -2.94
C ARG A 41 20.75 -3.26 -1.44
N ASN A 42 20.17 -2.40 -0.68
CA ASN A 42 20.09 -2.55 0.76
C ASN A 42 18.99 -3.56 1.11
N PRO A 43 19.31 -4.68 1.75
CA PRO A 43 18.29 -5.70 2.03
C PRO A 43 17.17 -5.20 2.92
N GLY A 44 17.45 -4.25 3.82
CA GLY A 44 16.40 -3.71 4.66
C GLY A 44 15.38 -2.93 3.85
N VAL A 45 15.83 -2.21 2.84
CA VAL A 45 14.93 -1.49 1.96
C VAL A 45 14.08 -2.47 1.15
N LEU A 46 14.68 -3.57 0.72
CA LEU A 46 13.95 -4.58 -0.03
C LEU A 46 12.86 -5.21 0.83
N GLU A 47 13.19 -5.54 2.08
CA GLU A 47 12.21 -6.13 2.97
C GLU A 47 11.04 -5.19 3.23
N LEU A 48 11.34 -3.92 3.43
CA LEU A 48 10.30 -2.93 3.66
C LEU A 48 9.40 -2.81 2.43
N SER A 49 10.01 -2.76 1.26
CA SER A 49 9.26 -2.65 0.02
C SER A 49 8.33 -3.83 -0.16
N LYS A 50 8.83 -5.04 0.09
CA LYS A 50 8.01 -6.23 -0.07
C LYS A 50 6.85 -6.26 0.91
N ARG A 51 7.09 -5.83 2.13
CA ARG A 51 6.03 -5.80 3.12
C ARG A 51 4.95 -4.80 2.71
N MET A 52 5.37 -3.63 2.22
CA MET A 52 4.42 -2.62 1.79
C MET A 52 3.63 -3.09 0.59
N GLU A 53 4.28 -3.79 -0.34
CA GLU A 53 3.60 -4.34 -1.51
C GLU A 53 2.53 -5.33 -1.08
N LYS A 54 2.85 -6.19 -0.12
CA LYS A 54 1.90 -7.18 0.32
C LYS A 54 0.70 -6.55 0.99
N GLU A 55 0.93 -5.56 1.83
CA GLU A 55 -0.18 -4.86 2.49
C GLU A 55 -1.06 -4.16 1.46
N LEU A 56 -0.44 -3.55 0.48
CA LEU A 56 -1.18 -2.86 -0.55
C LEU A 56 -2.01 -3.84 -1.39
N ASP A 57 -1.44 -4.99 -1.70
CA ASP A 57 -2.13 -6.00 -2.49
C ASP A 57 -3.37 -6.50 -1.75
N VAL A 58 -3.26 -6.69 -0.45
CA VAL A 58 -4.40 -7.15 0.34
C VAL A 58 -5.51 -6.11 0.32
N LEU A 59 -5.17 -4.85 0.52
CA LEU A 59 -6.18 -3.80 0.51
C LEU A 59 -6.79 -3.65 -0.89
N ASN A 60 -5.97 -3.69 -1.91
CA ASN A 60 -6.48 -3.55 -3.28
C ASN A 60 -7.44 -4.68 -3.61
N ALA A 61 -7.12 -5.89 -3.23
CA ALA A 61 -7.99 -7.02 -3.49
C ALA A 61 -9.32 -6.83 -2.77
N GLN A 62 -9.27 -6.34 -1.56
CA GLN A 62 -10.49 -6.10 -0.79
C GLN A 62 -11.36 -5.03 -1.45
N LEU A 63 -10.74 -3.97 -1.95
CA LEU A 63 -11.50 -2.86 -2.52
C LEU A 63 -11.99 -3.15 -3.94
N LEU A 64 -11.16 -3.85 -4.70
CA LEU A 64 -11.50 -4.10 -6.10
C LEU A 64 -12.36 -5.33 -6.29
N ASP A 65 -12.49 -6.15 -5.28
CA ASP A 65 -13.32 -7.31 -5.38
C ASP A 65 -14.36 -7.24 -4.29
N PRO A 66 -15.23 -6.32 -4.40
CA PRO A 66 -16.19 -6.10 -3.35
C PRO A 66 -17.17 -7.19 -3.25
N THR A 67 -17.35 -8.00 -4.26
CA THR A 67 -18.34 -8.91 -4.19
C THR A 67 -17.93 -10.01 -3.42
N PRO A 68 -18.71 -10.48 -2.70
CA PRO A 68 -18.45 -11.51 -1.89
C PRO A 68 -18.28 -12.62 -2.74
N ARG A 69 -17.55 -13.12 -2.88
CA ARG A 69 -17.36 -14.14 -3.56
C ARG A 69 -18.30 -15.02 -3.40
N LEU A 70 -19.13 -15.01 -3.45
CA LEU A 70 -20.07 -15.77 -3.32
C LEU A 70 -19.88 -16.79 -4.07
N PHE A 71 -19.26 -17.05 -4.48
CA PHE A 71 -19.14 -18.07 -5.17
C PHE A 71 -17.96 -18.40 -5.05
#